data_379df849ea8e08bf906a742573edddc9
#
_entry.id   379df849ea8e08bf906a742573edddc9
#
_cell.length_a   1.000
_cell.length_b   1.000
_cell.length_c   1.000
_cell.angle_alpha   90.00
_cell.angle_beta   90.00
_cell.angle_gamma   90.00
#
_symmetry.space_group_name_H-M   'P 1'
#
loop_
_entity.id
_entity.type
_entity.pdbx_description
1 polymer ?
#
loop_
_entity_poly.entity_id
_entity_poly.type
_entity_poly.pdbx_seq_one_letter_code
_entity_poly.pdbx_strand_id
1 'polypeptide(L)'
;MDRQKELSLLYRAMAEAEDAIRRGDEPYGAVIATPQGEVISVAGNEENTRCDPTAHAEMLAIRKASEIRGSKSLRGCVLVANYKPCPMCAAAALMTGIGSWIIGSVFQGAEQLFFQTAQKISSGELQIDQGLMEEECTQQVHRGRSLLTEKNKNYHSGHKNGII
;
A
#
# COMPACT_ATOMS: atom_id res chain seq x y z
N MET A 1 12.51 15.54 -0.70
CA MET A 1 11.19 16.17 -0.96
C MET A 1 10.87 17.03 0.24
N ASP A 2 10.11 18.12 0.09
CA ASP A 2 9.64 18.87 1.26
C ASP A 2 8.44 18.18 1.92
N ARG A 3 8.21 18.48 3.20
CA ARG A 3 7.16 17.84 4.02
C ARG A 3 5.74 18.03 3.48
N GLN A 4 5.46 19.17 2.85
CA GLN A 4 4.14 19.43 2.30
C GLN A 4 3.83 18.53 1.09
N LYS A 5 4.83 18.25 0.25
CA LYS A 5 4.71 17.31 -0.86
C LYS A 5 4.54 15.87 -0.36
N GLU A 6 5.28 15.48 0.68
CA GLU A 6 5.14 14.16 1.31
C GLU A 6 3.72 13.94 1.83
N LEU A 7 3.16 14.91 2.54
CA LEU A 7 1.76 14.90 2.98
C LEU A 7 0.79 14.79 1.81
N SER A 8 1.00 15.58 0.75
CA SER A 8 0.14 15.55 -0.44
C SER A 8 0.13 14.16 -1.11
N LEU A 9 1.30 13.52 -1.22
CA LEU A 9 1.40 12.17 -1.78
C LEU A 9 0.75 11.13 -0.86
N LEU A 10 0.87 11.27 0.46
CA LEU A 10 0.22 10.37 1.39
C LEU A 10 -1.31 10.53 1.37
N TYR A 11 -1.84 11.76 1.29
CA TYR A 11 -3.28 11.96 1.06
C TYR A 11 -3.76 11.30 -0.23
N ARG A 12 -2.92 11.30 -1.27
CA ARG A 12 -3.23 10.59 -2.51
C ARG A 12 -3.31 9.08 -2.31
N ALA A 13 -2.36 8.50 -1.57
CA ALA A 13 -2.40 7.08 -1.21
C ALA A 13 -3.65 6.75 -0.37
N MET A 14 -3.99 7.61 0.61
CA MET A 14 -5.21 7.44 1.40
C MET A 14 -6.49 7.53 0.55
N ALA A 15 -6.54 8.37 -0.47
CA ALA A 15 -7.67 8.45 -1.39
C ALA A 15 -7.84 7.14 -2.18
N GLU A 16 -6.76 6.53 -2.66
CA GLU A 16 -6.80 5.23 -3.32
C GLU A 16 -7.26 4.10 -2.37
N ALA A 17 -6.84 4.15 -1.10
CA ALA A 17 -7.33 3.24 -0.06
C ALA A 17 -8.83 3.41 0.18
N GLU A 18 -9.34 4.64 0.17
CA GLU A 18 -10.77 4.91 0.29
C GLU A 18 -11.58 4.35 -0.87
N ASP A 19 -11.06 4.47 -2.09
CA ASP A 19 -11.65 3.86 -3.28
C ASP A 19 -11.66 2.33 -3.20
N ALA A 20 -10.59 1.71 -2.68
CA ALA A 20 -10.53 0.28 -2.42
C ALA A 20 -11.62 -0.14 -1.42
N ILE A 21 -11.76 0.56 -0.28
CA ILE A 21 -12.81 0.31 0.71
C ILE A 21 -14.21 0.35 0.07
N ARG A 22 -14.48 1.35 -0.79
CA ARG A 22 -15.78 1.48 -1.47
C ARG A 22 -16.09 0.30 -2.39
N ARG A 23 -15.07 -0.25 -3.06
CA ARG A 23 -15.22 -1.45 -3.90
C ARG A 23 -15.39 -2.72 -3.07
N GLY A 24 -14.96 -2.75 -1.81
CA GLY A 24 -14.93 -3.91 -0.94
C GLY A 24 -13.60 -4.66 -1.00
N ASP A 25 -12.53 -3.95 -1.36
CA ASP A 25 -11.14 -4.40 -1.30
C ASP A 25 -10.50 -4.00 0.03
N GLU A 26 -9.29 -4.48 0.29
CA GLU A 26 -8.53 -4.15 1.49
C GLU A 26 -8.16 -2.64 1.53
N PRO A 27 -8.10 -2.02 2.72
CA PRO A 27 -8.00 -0.56 2.90
C PRO A 27 -6.58 -0.01 2.66
N TYR A 28 -5.97 -0.37 1.53
CA TYR A 28 -4.61 0.02 1.21
C TYR A 28 -4.53 0.79 -0.09
N GLY A 29 -3.66 1.81 -0.09
CA GLY A 29 -3.38 2.63 -1.24
C GLY A 29 -1.90 2.98 -1.33
N ALA A 30 -1.40 3.10 -2.55
CA ALA A 30 0.00 3.40 -2.82
C ALA A 30 0.18 4.36 -3.99
N VAL A 31 1.28 5.11 -3.93
CA VAL A 31 1.74 6.04 -4.96
C VAL A 31 3.21 5.74 -5.28
N ILE A 32 3.57 5.75 -6.54
CA ILE A 32 4.96 5.88 -6.98
C ILE A 32 5.15 7.29 -7.52
N ALA A 33 6.15 7.99 -7.00
CA ALA A 33 6.45 9.37 -7.36
C ALA A 33 7.93 9.56 -7.68
N THR A 34 8.26 10.70 -8.31
CA THR A 34 9.64 11.17 -8.45
C THR A 34 10.13 11.77 -7.13
N PRO A 35 11.46 11.97 -6.95
CA PRO A 35 12.00 12.66 -5.77
C PRO A 35 11.51 14.12 -5.65
N GLN A 36 11.03 14.70 -6.73
CA GLN A 36 10.46 16.05 -6.77
C GLN A 36 8.99 16.09 -6.35
N GLY A 37 8.36 14.91 -6.16
CA GLY A 37 6.97 14.77 -5.75
C GLY A 37 5.98 14.68 -6.93
N GLU A 38 6.45 14.45 -8.15
CA GLU A 38 5.57 14.22 -9.29
C GLU A 38 5.06 12.79 -9.27
N VAL A 39 3.74 12.61 -9.33
CA VAL A 39 3.09 11.30 -9.33
C VAL A 39 3.32 10.59 -10.65
N ILE A 40 3.88 9.38 -10.60
CA ILE A 40 4.03 8.49 -11.76
C ILE A 40 2.85 7.55 -11.86
N SER A 41 2.48 6.92 -10.74
CA SER A 41 1.35 6.00 -10.68
C SER A 41 0.68 6.00 -9.32
N VAL A 42 -0.58 5.60 -9.28
CA VAL A 42 -1.37 5.39 -8.07
C VAL A 42 -2.15 4.08 -8.19
N ALA A 43 -2.42 3.44 -7.07
CA ALA A 43 -3.28 2.26 -7.00
C ALA A 43 -3.85 2.07 -5.60
N GLY A 44 -5.11 1.64 -5.53
CA GLY A 44 -5.70 0.99 -4.37
C GLY A 44 -5.56 -0.52 -4.47
N ASN A 45 -5.75 -1.21 -3.36
CA ASN A 45 -5.84 -2.67 -3.33
C ASN A 45 -7.01 -3.15 -4.20
N GLU A 46 -6.82 -4.29 -4.90
CA GLU A 46 -7.83 -4.92 -5.77
C GLU A 46 -7.89 -6.44 -5.57
N GLU A 47 -7.49 -6.95 -4.40
CA GLU A 47 -7.43 -8.41 -4.14
C GLU A 47 -8.79 -9.08 -4.29
N ASN A 48 -9.83 -8.52 -3.67
CA ASN A 48 -11.18 -9.09 -3.73
C ASN A 48 -11.81 -8.88 -5.11
N THR A 49 -11.68 -7.69 -5.68
CA THR A 49 -12.23 -7.33 -6.99
C THR A 49 -11.66 -8.20 -8.11
N ARG A 50 -10.37 -8.54 -8.05
CA ARG A 50 -9.68 -9.34 -9.07
C ARG A 50 -9.60 -10.82 -8.75
N CYS A 51 -9.96 -11.23 -7.53
CA CYS A 51 -9.66 -12.57 -7.00
C CYS A 51 -8.15 -12.90 -7.14
N ASP A 52 -7.29 -11.91 -6.89
CA ASP A 52 -5.84 -12.01 -7.03
C ASP A 52 -5.16 -11.60 -5.71
N PRO A 53 -4.60 -12.58 -4.95
CA PRO A 53 -3.95 -12.29 -3.66
C PRO A 53 -2.65 -11.47 -3.80
N THR A 54 -2.22 -11.18 -5.02
CA THR A 54 -1.05 -10.34 -5.29
C THR A 54 -1.42 -8.93 -5.72
N ALA A 55 -2.72 -8.62 -5.87
CA ALA A 55 -3.21 -7.30 -6.30
C ALA A 55 -3.18 -6.26 -5.16
N HIS A 56 -2.10 -6.25 -4.38
CA HIS A 56 -1.83 -5.23 -3.38
C HIS A 56 -1.60 -3.86 -4.03
N ALA A 57 -1.93 -2.79 -3.33
CA ALA A 57 -1.82 -1.43 -3.83
C ALA A 57 -0.41 -1.11 -4.33
N GLU A 58 0.62 -1.47 -3.56
CA GLU A 58 2.02 -1.23 -3.91
C GLU A 58 2.42 -2.03 -5.16
N MET A 59 2.00 -3.30 -5.26
CA MET A 59 2.28 -4.14 -6.42
C MET A 59 1.68 -3.55 -7.70
N LEU A 60 0.44 -3.10 -7.63
CA LEU A 60 -0.26 -2.46 -8.74
C LEU A 60 0.38 -1.12 -9.12
N ALA A 61 0.76 -0.31 -8.13
CA ALA A 61 1.44 0.97 -8.37
C ALA A 61 2.82 0.75 -9.01
N ILE A 62 3.61 -0.23 -8.55
CA ILE A 62 4.91 -0.61 -9.13
C ILE A 62 4.75 -1.05 -10.59
N ARG A 63 3.78 -1.93 -10.89
CA ARG A 63 3.49 -2.39 -12.26
C ARG A 63 3.17 -1.23 -13.19
N LYS A 64 2.19 -0.38 -12.80
CA LYS A 64 1.80 0.82 -13.57
C LYS A 64 2.99 1.76 -13.78
N ALA A 65 3.79 2.02 -12.75
CA ALA A 65 4.97 2.89 -12.86
C ALA A 65 6.00 2.31 -13.84
N SER A 66 6.24 0.99 -13.80
CA SER A 66 7.16 0.31 -14.71
C SER A 66 6.69 0.38 -16.16
N GLU A 67 5.39 0.21 -16.40
CA GLU A 67 4.77 0.36 -17.72
C GLU A 67 4.91 1.80 -18.24
N ILE A 68 4.55 2.80 -17.43
CA ILE A 68 4.66 4.22 -17.80
C ILE A 68 6.11 4.61 -18.13
N ARG A 69 7.08 4.07 -17.40
CA ARG A 69 8.50 4.37 -17.62
C ARG A 69 9.14 3.50 -18.71
N GLY A 70 8.45 2.48 -19.19
CA GLY A 70 9.01 1.48 -20.11
C GLY A 70 10.23 0.76 -19.53
N SER A 71 10.29 0.59 -18.20
CA SER A 71 11.44 0.05 -17.49
C SER A 71 11.04 -0.72 -16.24
N LYS A 72 11.68 -1.86 -16.00
CA LYS A 72 11.56 -2.58 -14.72
C LYS A 72 12.33 -1.90 -13.57
N SER A 73 13.20 -0.94 -13.88
CA SER A 73 13.95 -0.18 -12.87
C SER A 73 13.18 1.10 -12.50
N LEU A 74 12.89 1.24 -11.22
CA LEU A 74 12.29 2.43 -10.62
C LEU A 74 13.28 3.15 -9.69
N ARG A 75 14.59 3.01 -9.99
CA ARG A 75 15.63 3.73 -9.23
C ARG A 75 15.34 5.23 -9.22
N GLY A 76 15.54 5.84 -8.05
CA GLY A 76 15.26 7.25 -7.82
C GLY A 76 13.77 7.56 -7.65
N CYS A 77 12.86 6.58 -7.72
CA CYS A 77 11.47 6.80 -7.34
C CYS A 77 11.26 6.68 -5.82
N VAL A 78 10.12 7.17 -5.38
CA VAL A 78 9.64 7.13 -4.00
C VAL A 78 8.37 6.29 -3.96
N LEU A 79 8.30 5.31 -3.06
CA LEU A 79 7.07 4.60 -2.72
C LEU A 79 6.39 5.32 -1.56
N VAL A 80 5.13 5.65 -1.73
CA VAL A 80 4.29 6.21 -0.66
C VAL A 80 3.11 5.28 -0.43
N ALA A 81 2.84 4.88 0.81
CA ALA A 81 1.73 4.00 1.15
C ALA A 81 1.07 4.44 2.47
N ASN A 82 -0.26 4.32 2.56
CA ASN A 82 -0.98 4.64 3.78
C ASN A 82 -0.69 3.64 4.92
N TYR A 83 -0.22 2.44 4.58
CA TYR A 83 0.17 1.41 5.54
C TYR A 83 1.47 0.74 5.13
N LYS A 84 2.18 0.13 6.12
CA LYS A 84 3.47 -0.52 5.85
C LYS A 84 3.34 -1.62 4.80
N PRO A 85 4.26 -1.70 3.84
CA PRO A 85 4.30 -2.77 2.85
C PRO A 85 4.44 -4.15 3.51
N CYS A 86 3.72 -5.14 2.99
CA CYS A 86 3.92 -6.54 3.37
C CYS A 86 5.24 -7.09 2.78
N PRO A 87 5.69 -8.30 3.17
CA PRO A 87 6.92 -8.91 2.65
C PRO A 87 7.02 -8.94 1.12
N MET A 88 5.93 -9.28 0.43
CA MET A 88 5.88 -9.32 -1.04
C MET A 88 6.11 -7.93 -1.65
N CYS A 89 5.39 -6.91 -1.14
CA CYS A 89 5.48 -5.54 -1.64
C CYS A 89 6.85 -4.92 -1.35
N ALA A 90 7.39 -5.16 -0.15
CA ALA A 90 8.72 -4.69 0.22
C ALA A 90 9.79 -5.31 -0.69
N ALA A 91 9.73 -6.61 -0.96
CA ALA A 91 10.65 -7.28 -1.87
C ALA A 91 10.54 -6.72 -3.30
N ALA A 92 9.32 -6.51 -3.81
CA ALA A 92 9.11 -5.93 -5.14
C ALA A 92 9.68 -4.50 -5.24
N ALA A 93 9.47 -3.65 -4.24
CA ALA A 93 10.02 -2.31 -4.21
C ALA A 93 11.55 -2.31 -4.23
N LEU A 94 12.19 -3.18 -3.44
CA LEU A 94 13.65 -3.34 -3.43
C LEU A 94 14.18 -3.87 -4.76
N MET A 95 13.54 -4.90 -5.34
CA MET A 95 13.94 -5.49 -6.62
C MET A 95 13.85 -4.50 -7.78
N THR A 96 12.92 -3.56 -7.73
CA THR A 96 12.81 -2.48 -8.73
C THR A 96 13.74 -1.30 -8.45
N GLY A 97 14.43 -1.30 -7.32
CA GLY A 97 15.42 -0.30 -6.93
C GLY A 97 14.83 0.96 -6.30
N ILE A 98 13.60 0.90 -5.78
CA ILE A 98 13.00 2.00 -5.03
C ILE A 98 13.67 2.08 -3.66
N GLY A 99 14.51 3.07 -3.45
CA GLY A 99 15.30 3.25 -2.23
C GLY A 99 14.74 4.29 -1.24
N SER A 100 13.59 4.89 -1.53
CA SER A 100 12.96 5.88 -0.63
C SER A 100 11.48 5.56 -0.44
N TRP A 101 11.05 5.42 0.82
CA TRP A 101 9.68 5.06 1.16
C TRP A 101 9.10 6.05 2.19
N ILE A 102 7.84 6.43 2.00
CA ILE A 102 7.06 7.25 2.92
C ILE A 102 5.85 6.42 3.34
N ILE A 103 5.76 6.10 4.63
CA ILE A 103 4.76 5.18 5.17
C ILE A 103 3.91 5.91 6.19
N GLY A 104 2.60 5.88 5.99
CA GLY A 104 1.63 6.48 6.89
C GLY A 104 1.60 5.74 8.23
N SER A 105 1.03 4.55 8.27
CA SER A 105 0.92 3.76 9.49
C SER A 105 1.84 2.54 9.48
N VAL A 106 2.45 2.28 10.62
CA VAL A 106 3.34 1.12 10.88
C VAL A 106 2.85 0.28 12.03
N PHE A 107 1.55 0.15 12.21
CA PHE A 107 0.95 -0.59 13.31
C PHE A 107 1.71 -1.86 13.67
N GLN A 108 1.93 -2.12 14.97
CA GLN A 108 2.78 -3.20 15.48
C GLN A 108 2.17 -4.59 15.23
N GLY A 109 3.00 -5.54 14.76
CA GLY A 109 2.62 -6.93 14.53
C GLY A 109 3.80 -7.77 14.04
N ALA A 110 3.59 -9.07 13.80
CA ALA A 110 4.63 -10.03 13.35
C ALA A 110 5.34 -9.60 12.05
N GLU A 111 4.71 -8.76 11.25
CA GLU A 111 5.25 -8.19 10.02
C GLU A 111 6.38 -7.17 10.25
N GLN A 112 6.50 -6.63 11.47
CA GLN A 112 7.55 -5.66 11.81
C GLN A 112 8.96 -6.27 11.66
N LEU A 113 9.10 -7.57 11.96
CA LEU A 113 10.38 -8.28 11.85
C LEU A 113 10.86 -8.33 10.38
N PHE A 114 9.95 -8.54 9.44
CA PHE A 114 10.29 -8.57 8.02
C PHE A 114 10.67 -7.19 7.50
N PHE A 115 9.94 -6.15 7.90
CA PHE A 115 10.25 -4.77 7.53
C PHE A 115 11.64 -4.35 8.02
N GLN A 116 12.00 -4.71 9.27
CA GLN A 116 13.33 -4.49 9.81
C GLN A 116 14.42 -5.31 9.08
N THR A 117 14.07 -6.50 8.60
CA THR A 117 14.97 -7.34 7.83
C THR A 117 15.19 -6.78 6.43
N ALA A 118 14.15 -6.29 5.78
CA ALA A 118 14.25 -5.60 4.50
C ALA A 118 15.09 -4.31 4.59
N GLN A 119 14.96 -3.56 5.68
CA GLN A 119 15.82 -2.42 6.00
C GLN A 119 17.31 -2.79 6.08
N LYS A 120 17.62 -3.95 6.67
CA LYS A 120 19.00 -4.43 6.82
C LYS A 120 19.59 -4.98 5.52
N ILE A 121 18.76 -5.58 4.66
CA ILE A 121 19.19 -6.20 3.40
C ILE A 121 19.52 -5.15 2.33
N SER A 122 18.88 -4.00 2.36
CA SER A 122 19.20 -2.92 1.44
C SER A 122 20.47 -2.21 1.89
N SER A 123 21.61 -2.66 1.49
CA SER A 123 22.97 -2.05 1.53
C SER A 123 23.12 -0.56 1.94
N GLY A 124 22.35 -0.07 2.95
CA GLY A 124 22.40 1.29 3.48
C GLY A 124 21.77 2.39 2.62
N GLU A 125 21.21 2.06 1.47
CA GLU A 125 20.60 3.04 0.56
C GLU A 125 19.07 3.21 0.73
N LEU A 126 18.41 2.35 1.54
CA LEU A 126 16.99 2.47 1.79
C LEU A 126 16.69 3.52 2.86
N GLN A 127 15.99 4.56 2.46
CA GLN A 127 15.49 5.62 3.34
C GLN A 127 13.99 5.41 3.58
N ILE A 128 13.58 5.31 4.84
CA ILE A 128 12.17 5.15 5.21
C ILE A 128 11.79 6.27 6.16
N ASP A 129 10.85 7.10 5.73
CA ASP A 129 10.09 8.01 6.59
C ASP A 129 8.75 7.34 6.93
N GLN A 130 8.53 7.06 8.21
CA GLN A 130 7.36 6.33 8.69
C GLN A 130 6.64 7.08 9.81
N GLY A 131 5.35 6.78 9.97
CA GLY A 131 4.51 7.42 10.98
C GLY A 131 4.01 8.79 10.54
N LEU A 132 4.11 9.12 9.26
CA LEU A 132 3.50 10.32 8.71
C LEU A 132 1.98 10.13 8.68
N MET A 133 1.24 10.90 9.49
CA MET A 133 -0.21 10.73 9.70
C MET A 133 -0.58 9.34 10.25
N GLU A 134 0.20 8.83 11.21
CA GLU A 134 0.03 7.50 11.80
C GLU A 134 -1.39 7.23 12.29
N GLU A 135 -1.99 8.19 13.00
CA GLU A 135 -3.32 8.04 13.56
C GLU A 135 -4.41 7.98 12.48
N GLU A 136 -4.41 8.91 11.53
CA GLU A 136 -5.39 8.99 10.46
C GLU A 136 -5.31 7.76 9.55
N CYS A 137 -4.11 7.34 9.18
CA CYS A 137 -3.89 6.15 8.38
C CYS A 137 -4.31 4.87 9.13
N THR A 138 -4.00 4.76 10.42
CA THR A 138 -4.41 3.64 11.26
C THR A 138 -5.93 3.57 11.37
N GLN A 139 -6.60 4.68 11.63
CA GLN A 139 -8.07 4.75 11.69
C GLN A 139 -8.71 4.33 10.36
N GLN A 140 -8.17 4.79 9.24
CA GLN A 140 -8.66 4.40 7.91
C GLN A 140 -8.58 2.89 7.69
N VAL A 141 -7.44 2.27 8.01
CA VAL A 141 -7.23 0.83 7.89
C VAL A 141 -8.19 0.04 8.79
N HIS A 142 -8.33 0.43 10.06
CA HIS A 142 -9.24 -0.23 11.00
C HIS A 142 -10.69 -0.15 10.53
N ARG A 143 -11.15 1.02 10.09
CA ARG A 143 -12.50 1.21 9.56
C ARG A 143 -12.75 0.34 8.33
N GLY A 144 -11.83 0.33 7.37
CA GLY A 144 -11.95 -0.48 6.16
C GLY A 144 -12.03 -1.97 6.46
N ARG A 145 -11.16 -2.49 7.31
CA ARG A 145 -11.17 -3.91 7.74
C ARG A 145 -12.46 -4.29 8.48
N SER A 146 -13.00 -3.40 9.31
CA SER A 146 -14.27 -3.64 10.00
C SER A 146 -15.43 -3.79 9.00
N LEU A 147 -15.50 -2.93 7.99
CA LEU A 147 -16.52 -3.00 6.93
C LEU A 147 -16.43 -4.29 6.12
N LEU A 148 -15.21 -4.76 5.80
CA LEU A 148 -15.01 -6.04 5.11
C LEU A 148 -15.48 -7.22 5.96
N THR A 149 -15.18 -7.20 7.25
CA THR A 149 -15.60 -8.26 8.19
C THR A 149 -17.13 -8.34 8.29
N GLU A 150 -17.81 -7.21 8.33
CA GLU A 150 -19.29 -7.16 8.36
C GLU A 150 -19.90 -7.67 7.05
N LYS A 151 -19.35 -7.29 5.89
CA LYS A 151 -19.77 -7.82 4.58
C LYS A 151 -19.66 -9.35 4.54
N ASN A 152 -18.53 -9.90 4.98
CA ASN A 152 -18.27 -11.33 4.96
C ASN A 152 -19.21 -12.11 5.89
N LYS A 153 -19.53 -11.57 7.08
CA LYS A 153 -20.52 -12.18 7.98
C LYS A 153 -21.92 -12.23 7.35
N ASN A 154 -22.35 -11.18 6.69
CA ASN A 154 -23.64 -11.11 6.02
C ASN A 154 -23.72 -12.08 4.82
N TYR A 155 -22.63 -12.26 4.08
CA TYR A 155 -22.55 -13.25 2.99
C TYR A 155 -22.73 -14.69 3.50
N HIS A 156 -22.06 -15.07 4.59
CA HIS A 156 -22.17 -16.40 5.18
C HIS A 156 -23.50 -16.66 5.90
N SER A 157 -24.17 -15.64 6.44
CA SER A 157 -25.48 -15.78 7.05
C SER A 157 -26.60 -15.94 6.01
N GLY A 158 -26.47 -15.32 4.84
CA GLY A 158 -27.44 -15.45 3.75
C GLY A 158 -27.44 -16.81 3.03
N HIS A 159 -26.32 -17.56 3.08
CA HIS A 159 -26.18 -18.85 2.41
C HIS A 159 -26.57 -20.06 3.27
N LYS A 160 -26.86 -19.85 4.57
CA LYS A 160 -27.31 -20.94 5.45
C LYS A 160 -28.79 -21.33 5.29
N ASN A 161 -29.57 -20.58 4.53
CA ASN A 161 -31.01 -20.82 4.34
C ASN A 161 -31.38 -21.41 2.96
N GLY A 162 -30.42 -21.96 2.24
CA GLY A 162 -30.63 -22.44 0.87
C GLY A 162 -30.01 -23.80 0.54
N ILE A 163 -30.06 -24.77 1.46
CA ILE A 163 -29.83 -26.18 1.11
C ILE A 163 -30.99 -26.99 1.71
N ILE A 164 -31.96 -27.27 0.92
CA ILE A 164 -32.85 -28.44 1.00
C ILE A 164 -32.46 -29.34 -0.17
#